data_c16373a160130501d85edfb706c9e7f4
#
_entry.id   c16373a160130501d85edfb706c9e7f4
#
_cell.length_a   1.000
_cell.length_b   1.000
_cell.length_c   1.000
_cell.angle_alpha   90.00
_cell.angle_beta   90.00
_cell.angle_gamma   90.00
#
_symmetry.space_group_name_H-M   'P 1'
#
loop_
_entity.id
_entity.type
_entity.pdbx_description
1 polymer ?
#
loop_
_entity_poly.entity_id
_entity_poly.type
_entity_poly.pdbx_seq_one_letter_code
_entity_poly.pdbx_strand_id
1 'polypeptide(L)'
;EIREVAKGMGIGVDETMGKGKLIDEIFGEKCEANYIQPTFITDYPKEMSPLTKEHRSNPDLTERFELIICGKELANAYSELNDPIDQRERFKDQVKLAGRGDDEATEFIDQDFLRALEYGMPPTSGMGIGMDRLIMFLTNNASIQEVLFFPQMKPEVKQVDMSDDEKAIINILKVNSPIELNELKTQSGLSNKKWDKTIKELTKKNIVKVNKTENGLFVEVV
;
A
#
# COMPACT_ATOMS: atom_id res chain seq x y z
N GLU A 1 3.50 27.25 -1.20
CA GLU A 1 2.20 27.67 -0.67
C GLU A 1 1.33 26.45 -0.25
N ILE A 2 0.94 25.54 -1.17
CA ILE A 2 0.09 24.38 -0.80
C ILE A 2 0.74 23.45 0.24
N ARG A 3 2.08 23.27 0.20
CA ARG A 3 2.82 22.52 1.23
C ARG A 3 2.68 23.12 2.62
N GLU A 4 2.68 24.43 2.73
CA GLU A 4 2.52 25.13 4.01
C GLU A 4 1.10 24.99 4.54
N VAL A 5 0.11 24.96 3.64
CA VAL A 5 -1.29 24.69 3.99
C VAL A 5 -1.43 23.27 4.55
N ALA A 6 -0.91 22.26 3.84
CA ALA A 6 -0.94 20.87 4.28
C ALA A 6 -0.26 20.65 5.64
N LYS A 7 0.94 21.22 5.83
CA LYS A 7 1.64 21.21 7.13
C LYS A 7 0.82 21.88 8.23
N GLY A 8 0.23 23.03 7.94
CA GLY A 8 -0.64 23.76 8.88
C GLY A 8 -1.88 22.97 9.30
N MET A 9 -2.34 22.04 8.45
CA MET A 9 -3.45 21.12 8.73
C MET A 9 -3.00 19.82 9.44
N GLY A 10 -1.71 19.66 9.74
CA GLY A 10 -1.15 18.49 10.39
C GLY A 10 -0.97 17.27 9.46
N ILE A 11 -0.97 17.48 8.15
CA ILE A 11 -0.78 16.44 7.15
C ILE A 11 0.73 16.20 6.95
N GLY A 12 1.14 14.94 6.88
CA GLY A 12 2.51 14.55 6.58
C GLY A 12 2.88 14.99 5.16
N VAL A 13 3.90 15.81 5.02
CA VAL A 13 4.34 16.32 3.71
C VAL A 13 5.76 15.87 3.44
N ASP A 14 5.94 15.13 2.36
CA ASP A 14 7.23 14.73 1.82
C ASP A 14 7.69 15.70 0.73
N GLU A 15 9.00 15.84 0.53
CA GLU A 15 9.58 16.69 -0.52
C GLU A 15 9.30 16.17 -1.93
N THR A 16 9.03 14.88 -2.07
CA THR A 16 8.72 14.21 -3.34
C THR A 16 7.31 14.52 -3.86
N MET A 17 6.37 14.84 -2.98
CA MET A 17 4.97 15.09 -3.32
C MET A 17 4.82 16.29 -4.26
N GLY A 18 4.19 16.08 -5.43
CA GLY A 18 3.76 17.12 -6.36
C GLY A 18 2.54 17.90 -5.84
N LYS A 19 2.12 18.93 -6.58
CA LYS A 19 0.93 19.73 -6.24
C LYS A 19 -0.32 18.88 -6.21
N GLY A 20 -0.49 17.99 -7.20
CA GLY A 20 -1.65 17.09 -7.29
C GLY A 20 -1.77 16.20 -6.06
N LYS A 21 -0.71 15.48 -5.70
CA LYS A 21 -0.69 14.59 -4.53
C LYS A 21 -0.98 15.34 -3.23
N LEU A 22 -0.47 16.56 -3.06
CA LEU A 22 -0.79 17.38 -1.89
C LEU A 22 -2.27 17.79 -1.81
N ILE A 23 -2.91 18.04 -2.95
CA ILE A 23 -4.37 18.32 -3.00
C ILE A 23 -5.14 17.08 -2.58
N ASP A 24 -4.75 15.92 -3.08
CA ASP A 24 -5.37 14.64 -2.80
C ASP A 24 -5.27 14.28 -1.32
N GLU A 25 -4.09 14.37 -0.74
CA GLU A 25 -3.87 14.16 0.70
C GLU A 25 -4.71 15.10 1.57
N ILE A 26 -4.80 16.39 1.20
CA ILE A 26 -5.65 17.34 1.92
C ILE A 26 -7.13 16.94 1.81
N PHE A 27 -7.57 16.54 0.62
CA PHE A 27 -8.94 16.14 0.38
C PHE A 27 -9.28 14.85 1.15
N GLY A 28 -8.47 13.80 1.05
CA GLY A 28 -8.65 12.53 1.74
C GLY A 28 -8.72 12.70 3.26
N GLU A 29 -7.77 13.44 3.83
CA GLU A 29 -7.67 13.62 5.29
C GLU A 29 -8.74 14.56 5.88
N LYS A 30 -9.20 15.57 5.14
CA LYS A 30 -10.05 16.64 5.72
C LYS A 30 -11.46 16.70 5.16
N CYS A 31 -11.70 16.15 3.96
CA CYS A 31 -12.95 16.34 3.24
C CYS A 31 -13.71 15.05 2.99
N GLU A 32 -13.06 14.01 2.50
CA GLU A 32 -13.70 12.80 1.96
C GLU A 32 -14.66 12.14 2.95
N ALA A 33 -14.25 11.96 4.19
CA ALA A 33 -15.06 11.35 5.25
C ALA A 33 -16.37 12.12 5.58
N ASN A 34 -16.48 13.39 5.17
CA ASN A 34 -17.66 14.21 5.44
C ASN A 34 -18.79 14.00 4.42
N TYR A 35 -18.51 13.39 3.27
CA TYR A 35 -19.49 13.12 2.21
C TYR A 35 -20.28 11.84 2.48
N ILE A 36 -21.28 11.92 3.35
CA ILE A 36 -22.14 10.77 3.69
C ILE A 36 -23.15 10.49 2.59
N GLN A 37 -23.83 11.52 2.07
CA GLN A 37 -24.76 11.40 0.95
C GLN A 37 -24.01 11.29 -0.38
N PRO A 38 -24.59 10.64 -1.40
CA PRO A 38 -23.98 10.58 -2.73
C PRO A 38 -23.61 11.97 -3.23
N THR A 39 -22.32 12.19 -3.42
CA THR A 39 -21.77 13.49 -3.81
C THR A 39 -20.78 13.30 -4.96
N PHE A 40 -20.95 14.09 -6.01
CA PHE A 40 -19.99 14.13 -7.10
C PHE A 40 -18.93 15.21 -6.82
N ILE A 41 -17.68 14.83 -6.85
CA ILE A 41 -16.54 15.73 -6.83
C ILE A 41 -16.07 15.84 -8.29
N THR A 42 -16.00 17.03 -8.84
CA THR A 42 -15.73 17.28 -10.24
C THR A 42 -14.46 18.10 -10.48
N ASP A 43 -13.99 18.13 -11.72
CA ASP A 43 -12.93 19.04 -12.17
C ASP A 43 -11.60 18.84 -11.44
N TYR A 44 -11.09 17.63 -11.54
CA TYR A 44 -9.82 17.24 -10.92
C TYR A 44 -8.61 17.93 -11.58
N PRO A 45 -7.55 18.22 -10.80
CA PRO A 45 -6.31 18.75 -11.33
C PRO A 45 -5.70 17.84 -12.41
N LYS A 46 -5.15 18.45 -13.47
CA LYS A 46 -4.54 17.76 -14.60
C LYS A 46 -3.40 16.84 -14.17
N GLU A 47 -2.60 17.23 -13.16
CA GLU A 47 -1.49 16.44 -12.65
C GLU A 47 -1.90 15.10 -12.05
N MET A 48 -3.12 15.02 -11.49
CA MET A 48 -3.68 13.82 -10.86
C MET A 48 -4.42 12.89 -11.85
N SER A 49 -4.52 13.28 -13.11
CA SER A 49 -5.42 12.64 -14.07
C SER A 49 -4.72 12.40 -15.41
N PRO A 50 -3.69 11.53 -15.46
CA PRO A 50 -2.82 11.39 -16.65
C PRO A 50 -3.53 10.81 -17.87
N LEU A 51 -4.68 10.14 -17.71
CA LEU A 51 -5.44 9.50 -18.80
C LEU A 51 -6.70 10.30 -19.19
N THR A 52 -6.92 11.44 -18.53
CA THR A 52 -8.15 12.23 -18.67
C THR A 52 -7.94 13.41 -19.59
N LYS A 53 -8.94 13.68 -20.41
CA LYS A 53 -8.97 14.83 -21.32
C LYS A 53 -8.98 16.13 -20.55
N GLU A 54 -8.26 17.12 -21.05
CA GLU A 54 -8.24 18.48 -20.52
C GLU A 54 -9.65 19.09 -20.50
N HIS A 55 -9.95 19.82 -19.43
CA HIS A 55 -11.23 20.50 -19.28
C HIS A 55 -11.39 21.61 -20.33
N ARG A 56 -12.59 21.73 -20.94
CA ARG A 56 -12.88 22.62 -22.07
C ARG A 56 -12.62 24.09 -21.81
N SER A 57 -12.78 24.54 -20.58
CA SER A 57 -12.67 25.96 -20.21
C SER A 57 -11.52 26.26 -19.25
N ASN A 58 -10.82 25.27 -18.73
CA ASN A 58 -9.70 25.47 -17.81
C ASN A 58 -8.61 24.41 -18.05
N PRO A 59 -7.47 24.77 -18.65
CA PRO A 59 -6.41 23.84 -19.00
C PRO A 59 -5.68 23.22 -17.80
N ASP A 60 -5.84 23.75 -16.59
CA ASP A 60 -5.26 23.22 -15.36
C ASP A 60 -6.09 22.07 -14.76
N LEU A 61 -7.31 21.86 -15.28
CA LEU A 61 -8.27 20.87 -14.82
C LEU A 61 -8.54 19.80 -15.89
N THR A 62 -9.26 18.76 -15.49
CA THR A 62 -9.70 17.67 -16.38
C THR A 62 -11.20 17.43 -16.24
N GLU A 63 -11.82 16.90 -17.32
CA GLU A 63 -13.23 16.49 -17.33
C GLU A 63 -13.38 15.13 -16.60
N ARG A 64 -13.27 15.15 -15.28
CA ARG A 64 -13.32 13.97 -14.39
C ARG A 64 -14.26 14.22 -13.23
N PHE A 65 -14.95 13.18 -12.79
CA PHE A 65 -15.64 13.18 -11.52
C PHE A 65 -15.38 11.88 -10.75
N GLU A 66 -15.50 11.96 -9.45
CA GLU A 66 -15.65 10.82 -8.56
C GLU A 66 -16.97 10.91 -7.80
N LEU A 67 -17.61 9.76 -7.60
CA LEU A 67 -18.80 9.64 -6.78
C LEU A 67 -18.39 9.12 -5.40
N ILE A 68 -18.54 9.97 -4.41
CA ILE A 68 -18.26 9.64 -3.01
C ILE A 68 -19.57 9.33 -2.30
N ILE A 69 -19.64 8.23 -1.55
CA ILE A 69 -20.77 7.81 -0.71
C ILE A 69 -20.24 7.28 0.61
N CYS A 70 -20.76 7.77 1.73
CA CYS A 70 -20.33 7.37 3.07
C CYS A 70 -18.81 7.45 3.26
N GLY A 71 -18.18 8.51 2.76
CA GLY A 71 -16.74 8.73 2.84
C GLY A 71 -15.91 7.71 2.04
N LYS A 72 -16.47 7.17 0.96
CA LYS A 72 -15.77 6.19 0.10
C LYS A 72 -16.07 6.48 -1.37
N GLU A 73 -15.03 6.50 -2.20
CA GLU A 73 -15.19 6.52 -3.65
C GLU A 73 -15.92 5.25 -4.11
N LEU A 74 -17.05 5.41 -4.78
CA LEU A 74 -17.79 4.33 -5.42
C LEU A 74 -17.50 4.24 -6.91
N ALA A 75 -17.41 5.37 -7.58
CA ALA A 75 -17.19 5.42 -9.03
C ALA A 75 -16.26 6.58 -9.40
N ASN A 76 -15.51 6.38 -10.49
CA ASN A 76 -14.63 7.36 -11.10
C ASN A 76 -14.89 7.36 -12.60
N ALA A 77 -15.11 8.52 -13.17
CA ALA A 77 -15.44 8.64 -14.59
C ALA A 77 -14.85 9.90 -15.20
N TYR A 78 -14.49 9.83 -16.47
CA TYR A 78 -13.89 10.96 -17.17
C TYR A 78 -14.05 10.86 -18.70
N SER A 79 -13.86 12.02 -19.35
CA SER A 79 -13.62 12.07 -20.80
C SER A 79 -12.23 11.51 -21.07
N GLU A 80 -12.15 10.47 -21.90
CA GLU A 80 -10.89 9.80 -22.22
C GLU A 80 -9.96 10.73 -23.01
N LEU A 81 -8.68 10.75 -22.62
CA LEU A 81 -7.67 11.43 -23.42
C LEU A 81 -7.39 10.61 -24.68
N ASN A 82 -7.80 11.16 -25.82
CA ASN A 82 -7.70 10.49 -27.11
C ASN A 82 -6.68 11.14 -28.07
N ASP A 83 -5.87 12.08 -27.57
CA ASP A 83 -4.75 12.67 -28.32
C ASP A 83 -3.44 11.96 -27.93
N PRO A 84 -2.79 11.19 -28.83
CA PRO A 84 -1.56 10.48 -28.53
C PRO A 84 -0.38 11.41 -28.24
N ILE A 85 -0.40 12.65 -28.72
CA ILE A 85 0.67 13.62 -28.46
C ILE A 85 0.57 14.13 -27.02
N ASP A 86 -0.61 14.60 -26.61
CA ASP A 86 -0.84 15.01 -25.21
C ASP A 86 -0.62 13.83 -24.26
N GLN A 87 -1.11 12.63 -24.59
CA GLN A 87 -0.89 11.44 -23.76
C GLN A 87 0.60 11.13 -23.55
N ARG A 88 1.42 11.28 -24.57
CA ARG A 88 2.87 11.09 -24.47
C ARG A 88 3.51 12.09 -23.50
N GLU A 89 3.09 13.36 -23.54
CA GLU A 89 3.58 14.38 -22.61
C GLU A 89 3.13 14.07 -21.16
N ARG A 90 1.90 13.63 -20.95
CA ARG A 90 1.40 13.20 -19.64
C ARG A 90 2.24 12.06 -19.05
N PHE A 91 2.56 11.04 -19.87
CA PHE A 91 3.42 9.94 -19.43
C PHE A 91 4.84 10.42 -19.10
N LYS A 92 5.40 11.35 -19.86
CA LYS A 92 6.71 11.94 -19.51
C LYS A 92 6.70 12.65 -18.17
N ASP A 93 5.60 13.36 -17.88
CA ASP A 93 5.47 14.05 -16.58
C ASP A 93 5.30 13.06 -15.43
N GLN A 94 4.56 11.96 -15.62
CA GLN A 94 4.48 10.86 -14.66
C GLN A 94 5.86 10.24 -14.38
N VAL A 95 6.63 9.93 -15.41
CA VAL A 95 8.01 9.40 -15.25
C VAL A 95 8.91 10.37 -14.48
N LYS A 96 8.75 11.68 -14.66
CA LYS A 96 9.49 12.67 -13.88
C LYS A 96 9.09 12.66 -12.40
N LEU A 97 7.80 12.46 -12.10
CA LEU A 97 7.29 12.34 -10.73
C LEU A 97 7.80 11.06 -10.07
N ALA A 98 7.73 9.92 -10.75
CA ALA A 98 8.31 8.66 -10.27
C ALA A 98 9.81 8.79 -9.97
N GLY A 99 10.57 9.45 -10.85
CA GLY A 99 11.99 9.74 -10.64
C GLY A 99 12.31 10.63 -9.43
N ARG A 100 11.30 11.30 -8.87
CA ARG A 100 11.40 12.07 -7.62
C ARG A 100 10.97 11.28 -6.39
N GLY A 101 10.48 10.04 -6.57
CA GLY A 101 10.04 9.16 -5.50
C GLY A 101 8.52 9.12 -5.29
N ASP A 102 7.74 9.60 -6.24
CA ASP A 102 6.28 9.40 -6.24
C ASP A 102 5.99 7.96 -6.66
N ASP A 103 5.57 7.13 -5.70
CA ASP A 103 5.31 5.69 -5.86
C ASP A 103 4.00 5.36 -6.59
N GLU A 104 3.14 6.36 -6.80
CA GLU A 104 1.90 6.23 -7.58
C GLU A 104 2.10 6.56 -9.06
N ALA A 105 3.20 7.21 -9.40
CA ALA A 105 3.50 7.62 -10.75
C ALA A 105 4.11 6.48 -11.59
N THR A 106 3.82 6.49 -12.89
CA THR A 106 4.34 5.49 -13.82
C THR A 106 5.84 5.63 -14.05
N GLU A 107 6.60 4.55 -13.90
CA GLU A 107 8.05 4.53 -14.09
C GLU A 107 8.48 4.49 -15.56
N PHE A 108 7.58 4.16 -16.48
CA PHE A 108 7.88 4.01 -17.91
C PHE A 108 6.75 4.52 -18.80
N ILE A 109 7.09 4.84 -20.05
CA ILE A 109 6.12 5.25 -21.07
C ILE A 109 5.59 3.99 -21.78
N ASP A 110 4.28 3.74 -21.69
CA ASP A 110 3.62 2.66 -22.42
C ASP A 110 3.52 3.00 -23.91
N GLN A 111 4.43 2.46 -24.71
CA GLN A 111 4.49 2.68 -26.16
C GLN A 111 3.36 1.95 -26.89
N ASP A 112 2.88 0.83 -26.37
CA ASP A 112 1.79 0.08 -26.99
C ASP A 112 0.46 0.80 -26.80
N PHE A 113 0.24 1.39 -25.62
CA PHE A 113 -0.90 2.27 -25.36
C PHE A 113 -0.92 3.49 -26.31
N LEU A 114 0.22 4.18 -26.45
CA LEU A 114 0.34 5.32 -27.36
C LEU A 114 0.07 4.92 -28.81
N ARG A 115 0.64 3.79 -29.25
CA ARG A 115 0.40 3.27 -30.59
C ARG A 115 -1.06 2.91 -30.82
N ALA A 116 -1.75 2.36 -29.82
CA ALA A 116 -3.19 2.10 -29.91
C ALA A 116 -3.99 3.40 -30.11
N LEU A 117 -3.65 4.48 -29.42
CA LEU A 117 -4.28 5.79 -29.63
C LEU A 117 -4.03 6.35 -31.04
N GLU A 118 -2.85 6.10 -31.63
CA GLU A 118 -2.49 6.54 -32.98
C GLU A 118 -3.36 5.89 -34.07
N TYR A 119 -3.95 4.71 -33.83
CA TYR A 119 -4.94 4.11 -34.72
C TYR A 119 -6.28 4.85 -34.75
N GLY A 120 -6.51 5.71 -33.79
CA GLY A 120 -7.68 6.56 -33.68
C GLY A 120 -8.67 6.09 -32.60
N MET A 121 -8.78 6.87 -31.55
CA MET A 121 -9.80 6.70 -30.50
C MET A 121 -10.86 7.79 -30.69
N PRO A 122 -12.15 7.44 -30.88
CA PRO A 122 -13.22 8.44 -31.01
C PRO A 122 -13.42 9.15 -29.65
N PRO A 123 -14.11 10.31 -29.65
CA PRO A 123 -14.56 10.93 -28.40
C PRO A 123 -15.33 9.91 -27.53
N THR A 124 -14.82 9.63 -26.36
CA THR A 124 -15.32 8.56 -25.50
C THR A 124 -15.28 9.05 -24.05
N SER A 125 -16.22 8.59 -23.25
CA SER A 125 -16.15 8.67 -21.79
C SER A 125 -16.11 7.27 -21.20
N GLY A 126 -15.29 7.10 -20.16
CA GLY A 126 -15.17 5.87 -19.42
C GLY A 126 -15.62 6.03 -17.96
N MET A 127 -16.08 4.96 -17.37
CA MET A 127 -16.45 4.93 -15.95
C MET A 127 -16.05 3.61 -15.32
N GLY A 128 -15.33 3.69 -14.18
CA GLY A 128 -15.09 2.58 -13.28
C GLY A 128 -16.04 2.63 -12.09
N ILE A 129 -16.62 1.50 -11.73
CA ILE A 129 -17.46 1.35 -10.53
C ILE A 129 -16.87 0.24 -9.67
N GLY A 130 -16.62 0.53 -8.38
CA GLY A 130 -16.19 -0.46 -7.40
C GLY A 130 -17.34 -1.40 -7.04
N MET A 131 -17.41 -2.56 -7.71
CA MET A 131 -18.52 -3.51 -7.53
C MET A 131 -18.63 -4.02 -6.10
N ASP A 132 -17.54 -4.29 -5.44
CA ASP A 132 -17.55 -4.72 -4.03
C ASP A 132 -18.12 -3.61 -3.13
N ARG A 133 -17.71 -2.36 -3.34
CA ARG A 133 -18.25 -1.20 -2.61
C ARG A 133 -19.74 -1.00 -2.92
N LEU A 134 -20.17 -1.17 -4.17
CA LEU A 134 -21.58 -1.11 -4.54
C LEU A 134 -22.39 -2.15 -3.78
N ILE A 135 -21.90 -3.39 -3.71
CA ILE A 135 -22.56 -4.47 -2.99
C ILE A 135 -22.61 -4.16 -1.49
N MET A 136 -21.53 -3.65 -0.90
CA MET A 136 -21.51 -3.19 0.49
C MET A 136 -22.64 -2.20 0.78
N PHE A 137 -22.87 -1.20 -0.09
CA PHE A 137 -23.93 -0.23 0.08
C PHE A 137 -25.31 -0.85 -0.08
N LEU A 138 -25.52 -1.68 -1.12
CA LEU A 138 -26.80 -2.31 -1.39
C LEU A 138 -27.22 -3.30 -0.31
N THR A 139 -26.26 -3.93 0.35
CA THR A 139 -26.51 -4.93 1.40
C THR A 139 -26.30 -4.39 2.82
N ASN A 140 -25.97 -3.09 2.94
CA ASN A 140 -25.69 -2.42 4.22
C ASN A 140 -24.58 -3.11 5.04
N ASN A 141 -23.52 -3.57 4.37
CA ASN A 141 -22.35 -4.15 5.02
C ASN A 141 -21.23 -3.12 5.15
N ALA A 142 -20.65 -3.01 6.35
CA ALA A 142 -19.60 -2.02 6.64
C ALA A 142 -18.21 -2.44 6.13
N SER A 143 -17.97 -3.74 6.02
CA SER A 143 -16.67 -4.32 5.64
C SER A 143 -16.74 -5.01 4.28
N ILE A 144 -15.69 -4.80 3.46
CA ILE A 144 -15.53 -5.47 2.19
C ILE A 144 -15.40 -7.00 2.34
N GLN A 145 -14.88 -7.48 3.46
CA GLN A 145 -14.74 -8.92 3.74
C GLN A 145 -16.09 -9.64 3.79
N GLU A 146 -17.17 -8.93 4.13
CA GLU A 146 -18.52 -9.50 4.22
C GLU A 146 -19.18 -9.71 2.86
N VAL A 147 -18.66 -9.07 1.82
CA VAL A 147 -19.19 -9.17 0.45
C VAL A 147 -18.30 -9.97 -0.51
N LEU A 148 -17.06 -10.24 -0.11
CA LEU A 148 -16.12 -11.05 -0.88
C LEU A 148 -16.36 -12.54 -0.62
N PHE A 149 -16.50 -13.36 -1.68
CA PHE A 149 -16.64 -14.81 -1.55
C PHE A 149 -15.39 -15.48 -0.99
N PHE A 150 -14.19 -14.99 -1.34
CA PHE A 150 -12.89 -15.54 -0.95
C PHE A 150 -11.94 -14.42 -0.50
N PRO A 151 -12.20 -13.78 0.65
CA PRO A 151 -11.33 -12.71 1.13
C PRO A 151 -9.96 -13.28 1.49
N GLN A 152 -8.91 -12.58 1.06
CA GLN A 152 -7.56 -12.89 1.52
C GLN A 152 -7.43 -12.48 2.99
N MET A 153 -7.24 -13.47 3.85
CA MET A 153 -7.02 -13.25 5.28
C MET A 153 -5.53 -13.31 5.58
N LYS A 154 -5.07 -12.48 6.50
CA LYS A 154 -3.72 -12.67 7.05
C LYS A 154 -3.65 -14.05 7.69
N PRO A 155 -2.57 -14.83 7.46
CA PRO A 155 -2.39 -16.10 8.15
C PRO A 155 -2.52 -15.87 9.66
N GLU A 156 -3.32 -16.70 10.32
CA GLU A 156 -3.32 -16.73 11.78
C GLU A 156 -1.90 -17.04 12.26
N VAL A 157 -1.28 -16.07 12.89
CA VAL A 157 -0.05 -16.34 13.66
C VAL A 157 -0.48 -17.19 14.85
N LYS A 158 -0.35 -18.51 14.73
CA LYS A 158 -0.56 -19.40 15.87
C LYS A 158 0.38 -18.92 16.97
N GLN A 159 -0.17 -18.38 18.05
CA GLN A 159 0.61 -18.13 19.24
C GLN A 159 1.09 -19.49 19.70
N VAL A 160 2.39 -19.74 19.50
CA VAL A 160 3.00 -20.96 20.00
C VAL A 160 3.16 -20.75 21.51
N ASP A 161 2.37 -21.49 22.29
CA ASP A 161 2.53 -21.50 23.73
C ASP A 161 3.96 -21.91 24.09
N MET A 162 4.68 -20.95 24.64
CA MET A 162 6.07 -21.11 25.07
C MET A 162 6.16 -21.16 26.58
N SER A 163 6.88 -22.17 27.10
CA SER A 163 7.24 -22.23 28.49
C SER A 163 8.18 -21.07 28.88
N ASP A 164 8.32 -20.81 30.16
CA ASP A 164 9.21 -19.73 30.64
C ASP A 164 10.67 -20.00 30.26
N ASP A 165 11.10 -21.26 30.26
CA ASP A 165 12.42 -21.68 29.83
C ASP A 165 12.64 -21.43 28.33
N GLU A 166 11.61 -21.65 27.48
CA GLU A 166 11.63 -21.32 26.03
C GLU A 166 11.69 -19.81 25.81
N LYS A 167 10.89 -19.03 26.51
CA LYS A 167 10.90 -17.56 26.43
C LYS A 167 12.26 -16.97 26.81
N ALA A 168 12.92 -17.54 27.83
CA ALA A 168 14.26 -17.11 28.27
C ALA A 168 15.28 -17.26 27.12
N ILE A 169 15.30 -18.41 26.44
CA ILE A 169 16.19 -18.66 25.29
C ILE A 169 15.88 -17.70 24.13
N ILE A 170 14.61 -17.53 23.79
CA ILE A 170 14.20 -16.65 22.70
C ILE A 170 14.55 -15.18 22.99
N ASN A 171 14.42 -14.73 24.23
CA ASN A 171 14.81 -13.36 24.58
C ASN A 171 16.31 -13.10 24.39
N ILE A 172 17.16 -14.08 24.71
CA ILE A 172 18.60 -13.98 24.44
C ILE A 172 18.86 -13.92 22.92
N LEU A 173 18.22 -14.80 22.15
CA LEU A 173 18.36 -14.87 20.71
C LEU A 173 17.85 -13.62 19.98
N LYS A 174 16.84 -12.93 20.52
CA LYS A 174 16.35 -11.66 19.94
C LYS A 174 17.40 -10.54 20.00
N VAL A 175 18.31 -10.61 20.95
CA VAL A 175 19.37 -9.59 21.13
C VAL A 175 20.64 -9.99 20.38
N ASN A 176 20.99 -11.29 20.40
CA ASN A 176 22.25 -11.83 19.89
C ASN A 176 22.00 -13.07 19.03
N SER A 177 21.55 -12.89 17.79
CA SER A 177 21.38 -14.01 16.84
C SER A 177 22.20 -13.75 15.57
N PRO A 178 22.94 -14.73 15.04
CA PRO A 178 23.20 -16.07 15.58
C PRO A 178 24.21 -16.08 16.75
N ILE A 179 24.02 -16.98 17.71
CA ILE A 179 24.92 -17.15 18.88
C ILE A 179 25.46 -18.59 18.95
N GLU A 180 26.65 -18.78 19.48
CA GLU A 180 27.26 -20.10 19.67
C GLU A 180 26.46 -20.89 20.71
N LEU A 181 26.24 -22.19 20.44
CA LEU A 181 25.36 -23.06 21.23
C LEU A 181 25.74 -23.13 22.72
N ASN A 182 27.04 -23.23 23.04
CA ASN A 182 27.52 -23.31 24.44
C ASN A 182 27.41 -21.95 25.15
N GLU A 183 27.61 -20.88 24.40
CA GLU A 183 27.43 -19.52 24.91
C GLU A 183 25.95 -19.27 25.26
N LEU A 184 25.02 -19.59 24.33
CA LEU A 184 23.58 -19.50 24.57
C LEU A 184 23.15 -20.34 25.78
N LYS A 185 23.71 -21.55 25.92
CA LYS A 185 23.46 -22.42 27.06
C LYS A 185 23.89 -21.78 28.37
N THR A 186 25.08 -21.19 28.39
CA THR A 186 25.62 -20.50 29.58
C THR A 186 24.78 -19.30 29.96
N GLN A 187 24.40 -18.46 28.96
CA GLN A 187 23.59 -17.27 29.19
C GLN A 187 22.15 -17.60 29.63
N SER A 188 21.60 -18.74 29.22
CA SER A 188 20.25 -19.16 29.59
C SER A 188 20.11 -19.54 31.09
N GLY A 189 21.22 -19.89 31.76
CA GLY A 189 21.21 -20.32 33.15
C GLY A 189 20.46 -21.63 33.42
N LEU A 190 20.04 -22.36 32.39
CA LEU A 190 19.28 -23.58 32.52
C LEU A 190 20.18 -24.77 32.87
N SER A 191 19.67 -25.69 33.72
CA SER A 191 20.35 -26.96 33.96
C SER A 191 20.45 -27.80 32.70
N ASN A 192 21.44 -28.67 32.54
CA ASN A 192 21.67 -29.49 31.36
C ASN A 192 20.39 -30.22 30.92
N LYS A 193 19.66 -30.82 31.84
CA LYS A 193 18.41 -31.55 31.53
C LYS A 193 17.30 -30.65 31.00
N LYS A 194 17.14 -29.45 31.54
CA LYS A 194 16.17 -28.45 31.06
C LYS A 194 16.58 -27.88 29.70
N TRP A 195 17.85 -27.54 29.54
CA TRP A 195 18.42 -27.05 28.29
C TRP A 195 18.16 -28.02 27.14
N ASP A 196 18.57 -29.30 27.30
CA ASP A 196 18.42 -30.30 26.23
C ASP A 196 16.96 -30.51 25.83
N LYS A 197 16.04 -30.43 26.77
CA LYS A 197 14.61 -30.52 26.53
C LYS A 197 14.12 -29.28 25.76
N THR A 198 14.43 -28.09 26.25
CA THR A 198 13.93 -26.82 25.72
C THR A 198 14.45 -26.57 24.33
N ILE A 199 15.73 -26.79 24.03
CA ILE A 199 16.29 -26.57 22.70
C ILE A 199 15.69 -27.55 21.67
N LYS A 200 15.42 -28.81 22.06
CA LYS A 200 14.73 -29.78 21.21
C LYS A 200 13.29 -29.36 20.90
N GLU A 201 12.56 -28.87 21.90
CA GLU A 201 11.18 -28.40 21.70
C GLU A 201 11.13 -27.16 20.81
N LEU A 202 12.01 -26.19 21.00
CA LEU A 202 12.12 -25.00 20.15
C LEU A 202 12.47 -25.37 18.70
N THR A 203 13.38 -26.32 18.50
CA THR A 203 13.73 -26.83 17.15
C THR A 203 12.55 -27.57 16.54
N LYS A 204 11.84 -28.42 17.31
CA LYS A 204 10.66 -29.15 16.83
C LYS A 204 9.50 -28.21 16.45
N LYS A 205 9.36 -27.12 17.19
CA LYS A 205 8.37 -26.06 16.92
C LYS A 205 8.80 -25.17 15.73
N ASN A 206 9.97 -25.40 15.15
CA ASN A 206 10.56 -24.60 14.07
C ASN A 206 10.73 -23.11 14.42
N ILE A 207 11.03 -22.84 15.69
CA ILE A 207 11.27 -21.48 16.21
C ILE A 207 12.75 -21.14 16.16
N VAL A 208 13.60 -22.15 16.39
CA VAL A 208 15.06 -22.02 16.31
C VAL A 208 15.66 -23.08 15.40
N LYS A 209 16.76 -22.73 14.76
CA LYS A 209 17.55 -23.64 13.94
C LYS A 209 18.98 -23.69 14.48
N VAL A 210 19.52 -24.91 14.55
CA VAL A 210 20.93 -25.14 14.92
C VAL A 210 21.71 -25.45 13.67
N ASN A 211 22.62 -24.56 13.32
CA ASN A 211 23.48 -24.68 12.14
C ASN A 211 24.89 -25.11 12.57
N LYS A 212 25.46 -26.07 11.82
CA LYS A 212 26.85 -26.46 11.98
C LYS A 212 27.71 -25.70 10.98
N THR A 213 28.67 -24.93 11.50
CA THR A 213 29.65 -24.20 10.72
C THR A 213 31.06 -24.75 10.96
N GLU A 214 32.05 -24.28 10.23
CA GLU A 214 33.46 -24.62 10.47
C GLU A 214 33.94 -24.18 11.86
N ASN A 215 33.31 -23.16 12.44
CA ASN A 215 33.66 -22.57 13.73
C ASN A 215 32.83 -23.10 14.91
N GLY A 216 31.92 -24.07 14.70
CA GLY A 216 31.10 -24.63 15.77
C GLY A 216 29.62 -24.74 15.44
N LEU A 217 28.80 -24.94 16.47
CA LEU A 217 27.35 -25.00 16.39
C LEU A 217 26.75 -23.63 16.76
N PHE A 218 25.95 -23.07 15.88
CA PHE A 218 25.28 -21.80 16.10
C PHE A 218 23.76 -21.96 16.08
N VAL A 219 23.09 -21.18 16.92
CA VAL A 219 21.63 -21.15 17.04
C VAL A 219 21.11 -19.82 16.54
N GLU A 220 20.09 -19.87 15.70
CA GLU A 220 19.39 -18.69 15.18
C GLU A 220 17.88 -18.85 15.29
N VAL A 221 17.15 -17.74 15.31
CA VAL A 221 15.69 -17.72 15.22
C VAL A 221 15.30 -17.90 13.76
N VAL A 222 14.28 -18.72 13.47
CA VAL A 222 13.76 -19.00 12.11
C VAL A 222 12.78 -17.92 11.68
#